data_d51808e0f6fa4664e128075605d4779f
#
_entry.id   d51808e0f6fa4664e128075605d4779f
#
_cell.length_a   1.000
_cell.length_b   1.000
_cell.length_c   1.000
_cell.angle_alpha   90.00
_cell.angle_beta   90.00
_cell.angle_gamma   90.00
#
_symmetry.space_group_name_H-M   'P 1'
#
loop_
_entity.id
_entity.type
_entity.pdbx_description
1 polymer ?
#
loop_
_entity_poly.entity_id
_entity_poly.type
_entity_poly.pdbx_seq_one_letter_code
_entity_poly.pdbx_strand_id
1 'polypeptide(L)'
;MTTKLDELHVSHDRTAQRFDLALDGQTAQLSYRHAPGVISLDHTYVPPPIEGRGVAAKLTRAALDFARAEGLRVVPACSYVATYIRRHPEYQDYVVDGLTVFQIQRTGKGKEQ
;
A
#
# COMPACT_ATOMS: atom_id res chain seq x y z
N MET A 1 -6.27 -7.20 -28.11
CA MET A 1 -6.62 -8.21 -27.11
C MET A 1 -6.59 -7.60 -25.72
N THR A 2 -7.58 -7.93 -24.90
CA THR A 2 -7.67 -7.36 -23.56
C THR A 2 -6.90 -8.22 -22.56
N THR A 3 -6.03 -7.59 -21.79
CA THR A 3 -5.31 -8.27 -20.72
C THR A 3 -6.23 -8.40 -19.51
N LYS A 4 -6.32 -9.61 -18.97
CA LYS A 4 -7.09 -9.81 -17.76
C LYS A 4 -6.35 -9.25 -16.58
N LEU A 5 -7.09 -8.67 -15.63
CA LEU A 5 -6.46 -8.00 -14.51
C LEU A 5 -5.61 -8.94 -13.66
N ASP A 6 -6.09 -10.17 -13.44
CA ASP A 6 -5.34 -11.11 -12.62
C ASP A 6 -4.11 -11.66 -13.31
N GLU A 7 -3.94 -11.37 -14.60
CA GLU A 7 -2.72 -11.70 -15.33
C GLU A 7 -1.70 -10.58 -15.25
N LEU A 8 -2.08 -9.41 -14.74
CA LEU A 8 -1.17 -8.29 -14.63
C LEU A 8 -0.23 -8.50 -13.46
N HIS A 9 0.98 -8.04 -13.64
CA HIS A 9 2.02 -8.22 -12.64
C HIS A 9 2.28 -6.93 -11.90
N VAL A 10 2.24 -6.98 -10.58
CA VAL A 10 2.62 -5.85 -9.75
C VAL A 10 4.10 -5.97 -9.43
N SER A 11 4.85 -4.93 -9.77
CA SER A 11 6.28 -4.86 -9.45
C SER A 11 6.46 -4.13 -8.13
N HIS A 12 7.44 -4.56 -7.35
CA HIS A 12 7.73 -3.93 -6.08
C HIS A 12 9.14 -3.36 -6.10
N ASP A 13 9.25 -2.04 -6.06
CA ASP A 13 10.54 -1.34 -6.03
C ASP A 13 10.80 -0.91 -4.60
N ARG A 14 11.63 -1.68 -3.90
CA ARG A 14 11.90 -1.42 -2.49
C ARG A 14 12.72 -0.14 -2.27
N THR A 15 13.57 0.18 -3.22
CA THR A 15 14.38 1.38 -3.12
C THR A 15 13.53 2.64 -3.25
N ALA A 16 12.62 2.63 -4.23
CA ALA A 16 11.72 3.76 -4.44
C ALA A 16 10.54 3.73 -3.49
N GLN A 17 10.34 2.63 -2.78
CA GLN A 17 9.23 2.43 -1.83
C GLN A 17 7.89 2.59 -2.53
N ARG A 18 7.68 1.76 -3.55
CA ARG A 18 6.39 1.78 -4.25
C ARG A 18 6.13 0.46 -4.94
N PHE A 19 4.85 0.21 -5.16
CA PHE A 19 4.37 -0.88 -6.00
C PHE A 19 3.89 -0.27 -7.30
N ASP A 20 4.24 -0.86 -8.42
CA ASP A 20 3.89 -0.37 -9.75
C ASP A 20 3.12 -1.41 -10.52
N LEU A 21 2.20 -0.96 -11.38
CA LEU A 21 1.48 -1.83 -12.29
C LEU A 21 1.33 -1.12 -13.62
N ALA A 22 1.84 -1.74 -14.67
CA ALA A 22 1.75 -1.18 -16.02
C ALA A 22 0.57 -1.82 -16.77
N LEU A 23 -0.21 -0.98 -17.43
CA LEU A 23 -1.36 -1.44 -18.21
C LEU A 23 -1.60 -0.45 -19.33
N ASP A 24 -1.65 -0.96 -20.57
CA ASP A 24 -1.96 -0.14 -21.75
C ASP A 24 -1.06 1.09 -21.86
N GLY A 25 0.24 0.90 -21.60
CA GLY A 25 1.20 1.99 -21.71
C GLY A 25 1.18 2.99 -20.57
N GLN A 26 0.34 2.77 -19.57
CA GLN A 26 0.24 3.61 -18.39
C GLN A 26 0.81 2.89 -17.17
N THR A 27 1.32 3.65 -16.21
CA THR A 27 1.84 3.05 -14.98
C THR A 27 1.11 3.63 -13.78
N ALA A 28 0.44 2.75 -13.04
CA ALA A 28 -0.18 3.09 -11.76
C ALA A 28 0.81 2.76 -10.65
N GLN A 29 0.70 3.44 -9.52
CA GLN A 29 1.63 3.18 -8.44
C GLN A 29 1.00 3.44 -7.07
N LEU A 30 1.49 2.70 -6.09
CA LEU A 30 1.14 2.89 -4.69
C LEU A 30 2.44 3.10 -3.93
N SER A 31 2.61 4.27 -3.34
CA SER A 31 3.82 4.62 -2.63
C SER A 31 3.65 4.45 -1.14
N TYR A 32 4.75 4.14 -0.46
CA TYR A 32 4.70 3.86 0.96
C TYR A 32 5.96 4.36 1.65
N ARG A 33 5.88 4.43 2.98
CA ARG A 33 7.05 4.64 3.84
C ARG A 33 7.21 3.42 4.72
N HIS A 34 8.44 3.08 5.01
CA HIS A 34 8.76 1.89 5.77
C HIS A 34 9.58 2.25 7.01
N ALA A 35 9.15 1.74 8.14
CA ALA A 35 9.88 1.87 9.39
C ALA A 35 9.96 0.50 10.03
N PRO A 36 10.78 0.29 11.05
CA PRO A 36 10.90 -1.04 11.66
C PRO A 36 9.53 -1.55 12.11
N GLY A 37 9.12 -2.68 11.56
CA GLY A 37 7.89 -3.35 11.94
C GLY A 37 6.62 -2.72 11.40
N VAL A 38 6.69 -1.65 10.58
CA VAL A 38 5.50 -0.96 10.14
C VAL A 38 5.69 -0.40 8.74
N ILE A 39 4.59 -0.37 7.97
CA ILE A 39 4.58 0.20 6.63
C ILE A 39 3.38 1.14 6.53
N SER A 40 3.61 2.36 6.04
CA SER A 40 2.54 3.32 5.82
C SER A 40 2.22 3.36 4.34
N LEU A 41 1.00 2.97 3.98
CA LEU A 41 0.55 3.01 2.58
C LEU A 41 -0.03 4.40 2.34
N ASP A 42 0.74 5.25 1.66
CA ASP A 42 0.53 6.70 1.71
C ASP A 42 -0.29 7.24 0.55
N HIS A 43 -0.07 6.74 -0.67
CA HIS A 43 -0.66 7.38 -1.84
C HIS A 43 -0.80 6.36 -2.96
N THR A 44 -1.95 6.37 -3.63
CA THR A 44 -2.20 5.52 -4.79
C THR A 44 -2.55 6.43 -5.97
N TYR A 45 -1.86 6.23 -7.09
CA TYR A 45 -2.12 6.98 -8.31
C TYR A 45 -2.43 6.02 -9.44
N VAL A 46 -3.57 6.24 -10.09
CA VAL A 46 -3.96 5.48 -11.28
C VAL A 46 -4.23 6.48 -12.40
N PRO A 47 -3.47 6.40 -13.51
CA PRO A 47 -3.70 7.32 -14.64
C PRO A 47 -5.12 7.19 -15.17
N PRO A 48 -5.74 8.32 -15.57
CA PRO A 48 -7.13 8.31 -16.02
C PRO A 48 -7.45 7.28 -17.10
N PRO A 49 -6.59 7.03 -18.10
CA PRO A 49 -6.94 6.05 -19.15
C PRO A 49 -7.18 4.64 -18.61
N ILE A 50 -6.66 4.30 -17.44
CA ILE A 50 -6.85 2.96 -16.89
C ILE A 50 -7.64 2.96 -15.58
N GLU A 51 -8.27 4.08 -15.23
CA GLU A 51 -9.14 4.13 -14.06
C GLU A 51 -10.36 3.24 -14.23
N GLY A 52 -10.89 2.76 -13.12
CA GLY A 52 -12.10 1.94 -13.15
C GLY A 52 -11.89 0.50 -13.58
N ARG A 53 -10.65 0.06 -13.67
CA ARG A 53 -10.33 -1.29 -14.15
C ARG A 53 -9.76 -2.19 -13.06
N GLY A 54 -9.93 -1.79 -11.80
CA GLY A 54 -9.49 -2.61 -10.68
C GLY A 54 -8.00 -2.52 -10.38
N VAL A 55 -7.29 -1.59 -11.00
CA VAL A 55 -5.84 -1.46 -10.84
C VAL A 55 -5.47 -1.08 -9.42
N ALA A 56 -6.18 -0.09 -8.85
CA ALA A 56 -5.88 0.35 -7.49
C ALA A 56 -6.10 -0.78 -6.48
N ALA A 57 -7.14 -1.59 -6.69
CA ALA A 57 -7.39 -2.72 -5.81
C ALA A 57 -6.28 -3.75 -5.89
N LYS A 58 -5.77 -3.99 -7.09
CA LYS A 58 -4.69 -4.96 -7.25
C LYS A 58 -3.40 -4.48 -6.61
N LEU A 59 -3.08 -3.19 -6.75
CA LEU A 59 -1.93 -2.61 -6.07
C LEU A 59 -2.07 -2.69 -4.56
N THR A 60 -3.26 -2.38 -4.05
CA THR A 60 -3.50 -2.39 -2.61
C THR A 60 -3.37 -3.81 -2.05
N ARG A 61 -3.94 -4.78 -2.75
CA ARG A 61 -3.83 -6.17 -2.31
C ARG A 61 -2.37 -6.62 -2.28
N ALA A 62 -1.60 -6.26 -3.30
CA ALA A 62 -0.18 -6.65 -3.34
C ALA A 62 0.57 -6.05 -2.16
N ALA A 63 0.29 -4.79 -1.82
CA ALA A 63 0.96 -4.14 -0.71
C ALA A 63 0.56 -4.76 0.63
N LEU A 64 -0.72 -5.08 0.80
CA LEU A 64 -1.19 -5.69 2.03
C LEU A 64 -0.66 -7.12 2.19
N ASP A 65 -0.60 -7.87 1.09
CA ASP A 65 -0.05 -9.21 1.14
C ASP A 65 1.45 -9.19 1.45
N PHE A 66 2.16 -8.19 0.92
CA PHE A 66 3.57 -8.00 1.26
C PHE A 66 3.73 -7.72 2.76
N ALA A 67 2.90 -6.83 3.31
CA ALA A 67 2.96 -6.51 4.73
C ALA A 67 2.72 -7.75 5.57
N ARG A 68 1.73 -8.55 5.19
CA ARG A 68 1.42 -9.78 5.91
C ARG A 68 2.60 -10.74 5.87
N ALA A 69 3.19 -10.93 4.69
CA ALA A 69 4.31 -11.87 4.54
C ALA A 69 5.52 -11.43 5.34
N GLU A 70 5.72 -10.11 5.49
CA GLU A 70 6.88 -9.58 6.19
C GLU A 70 6.59 -9.31 7.67
N GLY A 71 5.39 -9.61 8.14
CA GLY A 71 5.04 -9.37 9.53
C GLY A 71 4.94 -7.91 9.91
N LEU A 72 4.58 -7.05 8.94
CA LEU A 72 4.52 -5.61 9.17
C LEU A 72 3.12 -5.19 9.60
N ARG A 73 3.06 -4.18 10.47
CA ARG A 73 1.82 -3.49 10.75
C ARG A 73 1.59 -2.45 9.68
N VAL A 74 0.32 -2.13 9.41
CA VAL A 74 -0.06 -1.27 8.29
C VAL A 74 -0.72 0.00 8.80
N VAL A 75 -0.22 1.14 8.31
CA VAL A 75 -0.87 2.43 8.49
C VAL A 75 -1.56 2.78 7.17
N PRO A 76 -2.90 2.78 7.13
CA PRO A 76 -3.62 3.10 5.90
C PRO A 76 -3.80 4.61 5.75
N ALA A 77 -2.71 5.30 5.44
CA ALA A 77 -2.72 6.76 5.32
C ALA A 77 -3.45 7.22 4.06
N CYS A 78 -3.46 6.38 3.02
CA CYS A 78 -4.18 6.67 1.79
C CYS A 78 -5.66 6.35 1.99
N SER A 79 -6.56 7.27 1.60
CA SER A 79 -7.99 7.06 1.78
C SER A 79 -8.50 5.85 1.01
N TYR A 80 -7.95 5.58 -0.17
CA TYR A 80 -8.37 4.39 -0.92
C TYR A 80 -8.02 3.12 -0.16
N VAL A 81 -6.80 3.06 0.39
CA VAL A 81 -6.37 1.89 1.15
C VAL A 81 -7.25 1.69 2.38
N ALA A 82 -7.57 2.78 3.08
CA ALA A 82 -8.43 2.69 4.26
C ALA A 82 -9.80 2.13 3.89
N THR A 83 -10.37 2.59 2.77
CA THR A 83 -11.66 2.09 2.31
C THR A 83 -11.56 0.62 1.90
N TYR A 84 -10.48 0.25 1.23
CA TYR A 84 -10.27 -1.13 0.83
C TYR A 84 -10.26 -2.06 2.05
N ILE A 85 -9.54 -1.66 3.09
CA ILE A 85 -9.45 -2.48 4.30
C ILE A 85 -10.80 -2.62 4.98
N ARG A 86 -11.60 -1.54 5.01
CA ARG A 86 -12.94 -1.65 5.58
C ARG A 86 -13.79 -2.68 4.86
N ARG A 87 -13.58 -2.83 3.56
CA ARG A 87 -14.33 -3.80 2.75
C ARG A 87 -13.70 -5.19 2.74
N HIS A 88 -12.52 -5.33 3.33
CA HIS A 88 -11.80 -6.61 3.38
C HIS A 88 -11.32 -6.82 4.80
N PRO A 89 -12.23 -7.22 5.71
CA PRO A 89 -11.91 -7.29 7.15
C PRO A 89 -10.74 -8.18 7.50
N GLU A 90 -10.36 -9.09 6.63
CA GLU A 90 -9.23 -9.99 6.90
C GLU A 90 -7.92 -9.22 7.07
N TYR A 91 -7.85 -7.97 6.62
CA TYR A 91 -6.64 -7.16 6.78
C TYR A 91 -6.67 -6.26 8.01
N GLN A 92 -7.79 -6.21 8.73
CA GLN A 92 -7.91 -5.24 9.82
C GLN A 92 -6.99 -5.55 10.99
N ASP A 93 -6.61 -6.80 11.17
CA ASP A 93 -5.72 -7.17 12.26
C ASP A 93 -4.32 -6.58 12.11
N TYR A 94 -3.97 -6.13 10.92
CA TYR A 94 -2.65 -5.55 10.67
C TYR A 94 -2.61 -4.05 10.83
N VAL A 95 -3.76 -3.40 10.95
CA VAL A 95 -3.85 -1.95 10.92
C VAL A 95 -3.49 -1.35 12.26
N VAL A 96 -2.71 -0.26 12.22
CA VAL A 96 -2.35 0.48 13.42
C VAL A 96 -2.56 1.98 13.16
N ASP A 97 -2.61 2.73 14.26
CA ASP A 97 -2.75 4.18 14.21
C ASP A 97 -1.43 4.78 13.75
N GLY A 98 -1.43 5.38 12.55
CA GLY A 98 -0.23 5.97 12.00
C GLY A 98 0.30 7.13 12.80
N LEU A 99 -0.60 7.91 13.39
CA LEU A 99 -0.18 9.02 14.21
C LEU A 99 0.65 8.54 15.39
N THR A 100 0.19 7.50 16.06
CA THR A 100 0.90 6.97 17.20
C THR A 100 2.23 6.34 16.80
N VAL A 101 2.20 5.50 15.75
CA VAL A 101 3.38 4.72 15.39
C VAL A 101 4.47 5.60 14.80
N PHE A 102 4.14 6.40 13.78
CA PHE A 102 5.16 7.17 13.07
C PHE A 102 5.60 8.39 13.86
N GLN A 103 4.74 8.93 14.67
CA GLN A 103 5.13 10.07 15.49
C GLN A 103 6.15 9.65 16.55
N ILE A 104 5.95 8.51 17.18
CA ILE A 104 6.90 7.99 18.15
C ILE A 104 8.25 7.72 17.48
N GLN A 105 8.21 7.10 16.32
CA GLN A 105 9.44 6.80 15.60
C GLN A 105 10.20 8.05 15.19
N ARG A 106 9.47 9.09 14.84
CA ARG A 106 10.10 10.34 14.40
C ARG A 106 10.76 11.08 15.54
N THR A 107 10.19 11.03 16.74
CA THR A 107 10.78 11.71 17.88
C THR A 107 11.97 10.95 18.44
N GLY A 108 12.14 9.76 18.04
CA GLY A 108 13.34 9.04 18.36
C GLY A 108 13.25 8.37 19.62
N LYS A 109 13.38 8.44 19.99
CA LYS A 109 13.50 7.88 20.86
C LYS A 109 12.97 7.95 21.95
N GLY A 110 12.51 8.20 22.07
CA GLY A 110 12.02 8.36 22.85
C GLY A 110 11.57 8.09 23.49
N LYS A 111 11.63 7.93 23.55
CA LYS A 111 11.33 7.79 24.14
C LYS A 111 11.04 7.65 24.97
N GLU A 112 11.21 7.72 24.78
CA GLU A 112 11.07 7.73 25.36
C GLU A 112 10.49 7.81 26.00
N GLN A 113 10.29 7.83 25.87
CA GLN A 113 9.86 8.00 26.35
C GLN A 113 9.40 7.81 26.78
#